data_cfaa8dfca700274585408da145aa3061
#
_entry.id   cfaa8dfca700274585408da145aa3061
#
_cell.length_a   1.000
_cell.length_b   1.000
_cell.length_c   1.000
_cell.angle_alpha   90.00
_cell.angle_beta   90.00
_cell.angle_gamma   90.00
#
_symmetry.space_group_name_H-M   'P 1'
#
loop_
_entity.id
_entity.type
_entity.pdbx_description
1 polymer ?
#
loop_
_entity_poly.entity_id
_entity_poly.type
_entity_poly.pdbx_seq_one_letter_code
_entity_poly.pdbx_strand_id
1 'polypeptide(L)'
;MAANQLFVRLVSWSEDTAAARARELKALGFKVEARPLGECGGVVGHFRDLAPDAVVLDLERLPSHGREVATILRDSKSTRHLPLVFAGGATDKVERIRGELPDAVFTAWDAVGDAVKAAIAHPVANPVQARSHAEKSAATPLLQKLGIKPGMQVAVLGGFDGFEELIADLPEGAALTKKFGAEVRLGLYVVRSERELADAYEHAAGRLAEGASFWVIYPKQRKGARTSFNENDVRELGLASGFVDYKVCSVSAEWSGLKFSRRRR
;
A
#
# COMPACT_ATOMS: atom_id res chain seq x y z
N MET A 1 -40.72 -19.45 9.54
CA MET A 1 -39.94 -18.19 9.38
C MET A 1 -38.68 -18.56 8.61
N ALA A 2 -38.45 -18.00 7.41
CA ALA A 2 -37.23 -18.27 6.66
C ALA A 2 -36.05 -17.71 7.47
N ALA A 3 -35.09 -18.56 7.83
CA ALA A 3 -33.86 -18.13 8.49
C ALA A 3 -33.19 -17.07 7.59
N ASN A 4 -32.94 -15.90 8.14
CA ASN A 4 -32.28 -14.83 7.41
C ASN A 4 -30.90 -15.35 6.99
N GLN A 5 -30.64 -15.47 5.69
CA GLN A 5 -29.39 -16.00 5.15
C GLN A 5 -28.26 -15.04 5.47
N LEU A 6 -27.22 -15.50 6.19
CA LEU A 6 -26.06 -14.69 6.56
C LEU A 6 -25.34 -14.17 5.32
N PHE A 7 -25.00 -12.88 5.33
CA PHE A 7 -24.42 -12.17 4.22
C PHE A 7 -22.92 -11.95 4.42
N VAL A 8 -22.11 -12.50 3.54
CA VAL A 8 -20.64 -12.47 3.59
C VAL A 8 -20.08 -11.63 2.44
N ARG A 9 -19.17 -10.73 2.78
CA ARG A 9 -18.32 -10.05 1.79
C ARG A 9 -17.02 -10.82 1.64
N LEU A 10 -16.79 -11.42 0.47
CA LEU A 10 -15.52 -12.05 0.12
C LEU A 10 -14.58 -11.02 -0.53
N VAL A 11 -13.35 -10.97 -0.05
CA VAL A 11 -12.24 -10.19 -0.62
C VAL A 11 -11.19 -11.15 -1.13
N SER A 12 -10.99 -11.21 -2.43
CA SER A 12 -9.95 -12.00 -3.11
C SER A 12 -9.36 -11.18 -4.25
N TRP A 13 -8.11 -11.43 -4.61
CA TRP A 13 -7.32 -10.63 -5.55
C TRP A 13 -7.17 -11.29 -6.93
N SER A 14 -7.89 -12.37 -7.18
CA SER A 14 -7.96 -13.05 -8.46
C SER A 14 -9.42 -13.34 -8.78
N GLU A 15 -9.91 -12.94 -9.94
CA GLU A 15 -11.30 -13.15 -10.35
C GLU A 15 -11.67 -14.63 -10.36
N ASP A 16 -10.81 -15.49 -10.91
CA ASP A 16 -11.04 -16.94 -10.94
C ASP A 16 -11.14 -17.53 -9.53
N THR A 17 -10.21 -17.13 -8.65
CA THR A 17 -10.20 -17.57 -7.25
C THR A 17 -11.42 -17.01 -6.52
N ALA A 18 -11.77 -15.74 -6.70
CA ALA A 18 -12.94 -15.12 -6.11
C ALA A 18 -14.24 -15.85 -6.52
N ALA A 19 -14.38 -16.20 -7.80
CA ALA A 19 -15.54 -16.93 -8.31
C ALA A 19 -15.64 -18.35 -7.72
N ALA A 20 -14.51 -19.07 -7.58
CA ALA A 20 -14.47 -20.39 -6.98
C ALA A 20 -14.85 -20.32 -5.48
N ARG A 21 -14.20 -19.44 -4.72
CA ARG A 21 -14.43 -19.26 -3.29
C ARG A 21 -15.85 -18.74 -2.97
N ALA A 22 -16.41 -17.88 -3.84
CA ALA A 22 -17.78 -17.44 -3.72
C ALA A 22 -18.78 -18.60 -3.92
N ARG A 23 -18.51 -19.53 -4.83
CA ARG A 23 -19.33 -20.75 -5.01
C ARG A 23 -19.26 -21.66 -3.78
N GLU A 24 -18.08 -21.87 -3.21
CA GLU A 24 -17.88 -22.64 -1.98
C GLU A 24 -18.70 -22.03 -0.83
N LEU A 25 -18.57 -20.74 -0.57
CA LEU A 25 -19.33 -20.05 0.49
C LEU A 25 -20.85 -20.10 0.24
N LYS A 26 -21.30 -19.97 -1.01
CA LYS A 26 -22.75 -20.12 -1.35
C LYS A 26 -23.24 -21.54 -1.10
N ALA A 27 -22.45 -22.56 -1.41
CA ALA A 27 -22.78 -23.95 -1.12
C ALA A 27 -22.91 -24.24 0.39
N LEU A 28 -22.19 -23.47 1.24
CA LEU A 28 -22.29 -23.51 2.70
C LEU A 28 -23.51 -22.70 3.24
N GLY A 29 -24.33 -22.15 2.35
CA GLY A 29 -25.58 -21.45 2.70
C GLY A 29 -25.45 -19.95 2.91
N PHE A 30 -24.33 -19.31 2.58
CA PHE A 30 -24.17 -17.86 2.70
C PHE A 30 -24.68 -17.10 1.46
N LYS A 31 -25.20 -15.90 1.66
CA LYS A 31 -25.29 -14.90 0.60
C LYS A 31 -23.91 -14.28 0.44
N VAL A 32 -23.36 -14.17 -0.79
CA VAL A 32 -21.97 -13.74 -1.02
C VAL A 32 -21.91 -12.62 -2.03
N GLU A 33 -21.21 -11.55 -1.66
CA GLU A 33 -20.74 -10.48 -2.56
C GLU A 33 -19.23 -10.62 -2.73
N ALA A 34 -18.74 -10.67 -3.98
CA ALA A 34 -17.31 -10.93 -4.30
C ALA A 34 -16.75 -10.05 -5.42
N ARG A 35 -17.40 -8.94 -5.79
CA ARG A 35 -16.89 -8.02 -6.82
C ARG A 35 -15.53 -7.43 -6.43
N PRO A 36 -14.65 -7.08 -7.39
CA PRO A 36 -13.38 -6.41 -7.11
C PRO A 36 -13.56 -5.11 -6.31
N LEU A 37 -12.71 -4.87 -5.31
CA LEU A 37 -12.79 -3.66 -4.47
C LEU A 37 -12.48 -2.37 -5.24
N GLY A 38 -11.66 -2.44 -6.29
CA GLY A 38 -11.31 -1.29 -7.13
C GLY A 38 -12.50 -0.62 -7.82
N GLU A 39 -13.61 -1.33 -7.98
CA GLU A 39 -14.86 -0.84 -8.57
C GLU A 39 -15.81 -0.19 -7.55
N CYS A 40 -15.44 -0.18 -6.27
CA CYS A 40 -16.36 0.11 -5.17
C CYS A 40 -16.27 1.52 -4.57
N GLY A 41 -15.53 2.45 -5.19
CA GLY A 41 -15.53 3.86 -4.78
C GLY A 41 -14.98 4.18 -3.38
N GLY A 42 -14.16 3.28 -2.81
CA GLY A 42 -13.52 3.42 -1.50
C GLY A 42 -13.95 2.34 -0.51
N VAL A 43 -12.95 1.74 0.16
CA VAL A 43 -13.15 0.53 1.00
C VAL A 43 -14.19 0.77 2.09
N VAL A 44 -14.00 1.79 2.94
CA VAL A 44 -14.88 2.03 4.10
C VAL A 44 -16.32 2.31 3.67
N GLY A 45 -16.51 3.17 2.65
CA GLY A 45 -17.84 3.49 2.12
C GLY A 45 -18.56 2.24 1.62
N HIS A 46 -17.87 1.44 0.82
CA HIS A 46 -18.42 0.19 0.30
C HIS A 46 -18.89 -0.76 1.39
N PHE A 47 -18.07 -1.04 2.41
CA PHE A 47 -18.42 -1.95 3.50
C PHE A 47 -19.52 -1.39 4.40
N ARG A 48 -19.53 -0.08 4.64
CA ARG A 48 -20.60 0.58 5.39
C ARG A 48 -21.96 0.45 4.67
N ASP A 49 -21.97 0.70 3.36
CA ASP A 49 -23.21 0.70 2.56
C ASP A 49 -23.69 -0.72 2.27
N LEU A 50 -22.77 -1.68 2.12
CA LEU A 50 -23.07 -3.09 1.93
C LEU A 50 -23.58 -3.78 3.21
N ALA A 51 -23.06 -3.36 4.37
CA ALA A 51 -23.37 -3.88 5.71
C ALA A 51 -23.38 -5.42 5.78
N PRO A 52 -22.27 -6.12 5.47
CA PRO A 52 -22.23 -7.58 5.56
C PRO A 52 -22.19 -8.05 7.02
N ASP A 53 -22.67 -9.27 7.28
CA ASP A 53 -22.59 -9.92 8.60
C ASP A 53 -21.14 -10.32 8.93
N ALA A 54 -20.30 -10.64 7.93
CA ALA A 54 -18.88 -10.91 8.08
C ALA A 54 -18.10 -10.62 6.80
N VAL A 55 -16.78 -10.43 6.96
CA VAL A 55 -15.83 -10.26 5.86
C VAL A 55 -14.87 -11.45 5.83
N VAL A 56 -14.82 -12.17 4.70
CA VAL A 56 -13.84 -13.23 4.45
C VAL A 56 -12.73 -12.67 3.57
N LEU A 57 -11.50 -12.76 4.03
CA LEU A 57 -10.30 -12.29 3.33
C LEU A 57 -9.46 -13.49 2.91
N ASP A 58 -9.32 -13.68 1.61
CA ASP A 58 -8.49 -14.73 1.02
C ASP A 58 -7.02 -14.35 1.09
N LEU A 59 -6.21 -15.18 1.77
CA LEU A 59 -4.77 -14.97 1.93
C LEU A 59 -3.90 -15.76 0.95
N GLU A 60 -4.47 -16.57 0.06
CA GLU A 60 -3.69 -17.37 -0.88
C GLU A 60 -2.92 -16.53 -1.89
N ARG A 61 -3.53 -15.40 -2.32
CA ARG A 61 -2.87 -14.42 -3.19
C ARG A 61 -2.86 -13.05 -2.55
N LEU A 62 -1.73 -12.36 -2.63
CA LEU A 62 -1.54 -10.99 -2.11
C LEU A 62 -2.02 -10.82 -0.65
N PRO A 63 -1.53 -11.61 0.32
CA PRO A 63 -1.96 -11.54 1.72
C PRO A 63 -1.74 -10.15 2.34
N SER A 64 -0.78 -9.36 1.84
CA SER A 64 -0.56 -7.98 2.25
C SER A 64 -1.75 -7.06 1.93
N HIS A 65 -2.44 -7.27 0.82
CA HIS A 65 -3.62 -6.51 0.45
C HIS A 65 -4.83 -6.89 1.32
N GLY A 66 -5.02 -8.18 1.61
CA GLY A 66 -6.05 -8.63 2.56
C GLY A 66 -5.85 -8.01 3.94
N ARG A 67 -4.61 -8.02 4.45
CA ARG A 67 -4.24 -7.34 5.68
C ARG A 67 -4.56 -5.83 5.63
N GLU A 68 -4.22 -5.15 4.54
CA GLU A 68 -4.46 -3.71 4.38
C GLU A 68 -5.96 -3.38 4.45
N VAL A 69 -6.79 -4.13 3.75
CA VAL A 69 -8.27 -3.98 3.81
C VAL A 69 -8.77 -4.16 5.24
N ALA A 70 -8.35 -5.22 5.93
CA ALA A 70 -8.74 -5.48 7.30
C ALA A 70 -8.29 -4.34 8.26
N THR A 71 -7.09 -3.81 8.08
CA THR A 71 -6.57 -2.68 8.86
C THR A 71 -7.43 -1.43 8.64
N ILE A 72 -7.77 -1.11 7.38
CA ILE A 72 -8.65 0.02 7.04
C ILE A 72 -10.03 -0.15 7.69
N LEU A 73 -10.59 -1.36 7.68
CA LEU A 73 -11.88 -1.64 8.32
C LEU A 73 -11.81 -1.48 9.85
N ARG A 74 -10.73 -1.92 10.50
CA ARG A 74 -10.52 -1.76 11.95
C ARG A 74 -10.29 -0.31 12.38
N ASP A 75 -9.69 0.50 11.53
CA ASP A 75 -9.43 1.92 11.80
C ASP A 75 -10.73 2.75 11.78
N SER A 76 -11.67 2.43 10.92
CA SER A 76 -12.92 3.19 10.77
C SER A 76 -13.98 2.83 11.82
N LYS A 77 -14.57 3.84 12.48
CA LYS A 77 -15.65 3.67 13.46
C LYS A 77 -16.88 2.96 12.88
N SER A 78 -17.18 3.14 11.60
CA SER A 78 -18.35 2.56 10.95
C SER A 78 -18.20 1.08 10.58
N THR A 79 -16.98 0.56 10.49
CA THR A 79 -16.70 -0.81 10.01
C THR A 79 -15.88 -1.66 10.96
N ARG A 80 -15.27 -1.07 12.00
CA ARG A 80 -14.37 -1.80 12.92
C ARG A 80 -15.00 -2.97 13.66
N HIS A 81 -16.33 -2.98 13.81
CA HIS A 81 -17.09 -4.04 14.47
C HIS A 81 -17.32 -5.27 13.59
N LEU A 82 -17.09 -5.16 12.28
CA LEU A 82 -17.32 -6.27 11.35
C LEU A 82 -16.46 -7.48 11.73
N PRO A 83 -17.04 -8.69 11.84
CA PRO A 83 -16.26 -9.91 11.98
C PRO A 83 -15.33 -10.12 10.78
N LEU A 84 -14.03 -10.29 11.04
CA LEU A 84 -13.00 -10.52 10.02
C LEU A 84 -12.53 -11.97 10.10
N VAL A 85 -12.62 -12.69 9.00
CA VAL A 85 -12.16 -14.08 8.86
C VAL A 85 -11.14 -14.15 7.75
N PHE A 86 -9.90 -14.47 8.09
CA PHE A 86 -8.83 -14.73 7.14
C PHE A 86 -8.78 -16.21 6.81
N ALA A 87 -8.85 -16.55 5.53
CA ALA A 87 -8.88 -17.93 5.05
C ALA A 87 -7.66 -18.26 4.19
N GLY A 88 -7.00 -19.39 4.47
CA GLY A 88 -5.82 -19.88 3.75
C GLY A 88 -4.55 -19.07 4.02
N GLY A 89 -3.59 -19.16 3.10
CA GLY A 89 -2.33 -18.43 3.14
C GLY A 89 -1.16 -19.21 3.75
N ALA A 90 0.07 -18.78 3.42
CA ALA A 90 1.29 -19.37 3.96
C ALA A 90 1.47 -19.02 5.44
N THR A 91 1.92 -19.97 6.25
CA THR A 91 2.00 -19.86 7.72
C THR A 91 2.74 -18.62 8.20
N ASP A 92 3.89 -18.30 7.61
CA ASP A 92 4.70 -17.12 7.97
C ASP A 92 3.94 -15.80 7.75
N LYS A 93 3.12 -15.73 6.70
CA LYS A 93 2.29 -14.56 6.39
C LYS A 93 1.09 -14.46 7.34
N VAL A 94 0.46 -15.60 7.61
CA VAL A 94 -0.67 -15.69 8.53
C VAL A 94 -0.26 -15.25 9.94
N GLU A 95 0.87 -15.76 10.47
CA GLU A 95 1.37 -15.39 11.81
C GLU A 95 1.70 -13.89 11.91
N ARG A 96 2.28 -13.31 10.86
CA ARG A 96 2.52 -11.87 10.82
C ARG A 96 1.23 -11.05 10.89
N ILE A 97 0.20 -11.46 10.14
CA ILE A 97 -1.10 -10.77 10.14
C ILE A 97 -1.80 -10.96 11.50
N ARG A 98 -1.72 -12.15 12.08
CA ARG A 98 -2.25 -12.45 13.42
C ARG A 98 -1.64 -11.55 14.50
N GLY A 99 -0.33 -11.28 14.42
CA GLY A 99 0.34 -10.35 15.33
C GLY A 99 -0.17 -8.90 15.22
N GLU A 100 -0.67 -8.48 14.06
CA GLU A 100 -1.21 -7.14 13.84
C GLU A 100 -2.73 -7.04 14.10
N LEU A 101 -3.47 -8.12 13.88
CA LEU A 101 -4.93 -8.23 13.99
C LEU A 101 -5.32 -9.47 14.82
N PRO A 102 -4.95 -9.52 16.12
CA PRO A 102 -5.16 -10.71 16.97
C PRO A 102 -6.64 -10.99 17.26
N ASP A 103 -7.52 -10.04 17.03
CA ASP A 103 -8.97 -10.14 17.19
C ASP A 103 -9.70 -10.69 15.95
N ALA A 104 -8.98 -10.93 14.86
CA ALA A 104 -9.54 -11.58 13.67
C ALA A 104 -9.47 -13.11 13.79
N VAL A 105 -10.39 -13.80 13.10
CA VAL A 105 -10.40 -15.26 13.01
C VAL A 105 -9.51 -15.69 11.84
N PHE A 106 -8.70 -16.74 12.06
CA PHE A 106 -7.83 -17.33 11.03
C PHE A 106 -8.17 -18.80 10.85
N THR A 107 -8.41 -19.24 9.63
CA THR A 107 -8.88 -20.57 9.32
C THR A 107 -8.32 -21.12 7.99
N ALA A 108 -8.35 -22.42 7.81
CA ALA A 108 -8.21 -23.03 6.49
C ALA A 108 -9.54 -22.94 5.71
N TRP A 109 -9.51 -23.09 4.39
CA TRP A 109 -10.71 -22.96 3.56
C TRP A 109 -11.76 -24.05 3.83
N ASP A 110 -11.34 -25.24 4.20
CA ASP A 110 -12.23 -26.37 4.55
C ASP A 110 -13.09 -26.13 5.81
N ALA A 111 -12.60 -25.27 6.72
CA ALA A 111 -13.30 -24.88 7.95
C ALA A 111 -13.91 -23.47 7.90
N VAL A 112 -13.89 -22.78 6.74
CA VAL A 112 -14.31 -21.38 6.63
C VAL A 112 -15.77 -21.15 7.02
N GLY A 113 -16.65 -22.10 6.74
CA GLY A 113 -18.08 -21.97 7.06
C GLY A 113 -18.36 -21.88 8.55
N ASP A 114 -17.74 -22.75 9.33
CA ASP A 114 -17.89 -22.75 10.79
C ASP A 114 -17.18 -21.57 11.42
N ALA A 115 -16.03 -21.17 10.90
CA ALA A 115 -15.30 -20.00 11.35
C ALA A 115 -16.11 -18.70 11.15
N VAL A 116 -16.78 -18.55 10.00
CA VAL A 116 -17.66 -17.39 9.72
C VAL A 116 -18.84 -17.38 10.69
N LYS A 117 -19.53 -18.50 10.88
CA LYS A 117 -20.67 -18.59 11.80
C LYS A 117 -20.26 -18.28 13.24
N ALA A 118 -19.11 -18.80 13.69
CA ALA A 118 -18.55 -18.52 15.00
C ALA A 118 -18.20 -17.04 15.18
N ALA A 119 -17.57 -16.42 14.19
CA ALA A 119 -17.20 -15.01 14.22
C ALA A 119 -18.41 -14.07 14.29
N ILE A 120 -19.51 -14.44 13.62
CA ILE A 120 -20.79 -13.68 13.68
C ILE A 120 -21.47 -13.90 15.05
N ALA A 121 -21.47 -15.12 15.58
CA ALA A 121 -22.09 -15.44 16.88
C ALA A 121 -21.34 -14.80 18.07
N HIS A 122 -20.03 -14.58 17.91
CA HIS A 122 -19.15 -14.01 18.96
C HIS A 122 -18.44 -12.77 18.43
N PRO A 123 -19.15 -11.65 18.21
CA PRO A 123 -18.55 -10.43 17.70
C PRO A 123 -17.54 -9.86 18.68
N VAL A 124 -16.47 -9.29 18.16
CA VAL A 124 -15.40 -8.68 18.97
C VAL A 124 -15.93 -7.44 19.70
N ALA A 125 -15.93 -7.47 21.03
CA ALA A 125 -16.43 -6.36 21.84
C ALA A 125 -15.52 -5.11 21.74
N ASN A 126 -14.20 -5.32 21.72
CA ASN A 126 -13.21 -4.26 21.64
C ASN A 126 -12.24 -4.54 20.47
N PRO A 127 -12.60 -4.14 19.23
CA PRO A 127 -11.75 -4.35 18.07
C PRO A 127 -10.40 -3.66 18.23
N VAL A 128 -9.32 -4.34 17.85
CA VAL A 128 -7.97 -3.77 17.85
C VAL A 128 -7.92 -2.60 16.85
N GLN A 129 -7.46 -1.45 17.31
CA GLN A 129 -7.12 -0.34 16.43
C GLN A 129 -5.73 -0.60 15.84
N ALA A 130 -5.71 -1.37 14.75
CA ALA A 130 -4.47 -1.57 14.01
C ALA A 130 -4.10 -0.25 13.32
N ARG A 131 -2.89 0.27 13.56
CA ARG A 131 -2.41 1.46 12.85
C ARG A 131 -2.40 1.19 11.35
N SER A 132 -3.08 2.03 10.58
CA SER A 132 -3.09 1.94 9.14
C SER A 132 -1.67 2.03 8.57
N HIS A 133 -1.44 1.50 7.37
CA HIS A 133 -0.15 1.64 6.69
C HIS A 133 0.22 3.12 6.51
N ALA A 134 -0.78 3.99 6.31
CA ALA A 134 -0.59 5.43 6.23
C ALA A 134 -0.08 6.03 7.55
N GLU A 135 -0.63 5.62 8.71
CA GLU A 135 -0.16 6.07 10.03
C GLU A 135 1.22 5.52 10.40
N LYS A 136 1.47 4.22 10.12
CA LYS A 136 2.81 3.61 10.28
C LYS A 136 3.82 4.34 9.38
N SER A 137 3.43 4.65 8.15
CA SER A 137 4.26 5.40 7.21
C SER A 137 4.44 6.85 7.67
N ALA A 138 3.44 7.52 8.23
CA ALA A 138 3.58 8.87 8.75
C ALA A 138 4.57 8.94 9.92
N ALA A 139 4.56 7.95 10.81
CA ALA A 139 5.47 7.86 11.95
C ALA A 139 6.92 7.48 11.58
N THR A 140 7.16 6.97 10.39
CA THR A 140 8.51 6.61 9.93
C THR A 140 9.30 7.87 9.55
N PRO A 141 10.53 8.08 10.05
CA PRO A 141 11.38 9.20 9.63
C PRO A 141 11.58 9.26 8.12
N LEU A 142 11.62 10.48 7.55
CA LEU A 142 11.71 10.67 6.10
C LEU A 142 12.92 9.96 5.47
N LEU A 143 14.08 10.07 6.09
CA LEU A 143 15.32 9.46 5.59
C LEU A 143 15.21 7.93 5.47
N GLN A 144 14.51 7.31 6.44
CA GLN A 144 14.23 5.89 6.40
C GLN A 144 13.20 5.54 5.29
N LYS A 145 12.19 6.39 5.07
CA LYS A 145 11.24 6.24 3.94
C LYS A 145 11.96 6.30 2.61
N LEU A 146 12.85 7.26 2.44
CA LEU A 146 13.68 7.43 1.24
C LEU A 146 14.67 6.28 1.07
N GLY A 147 14.99 5.54 2.16
CA GLY A 147 15.91 4.42 2.14
C GLY A 147 17.38 4.87 2.20
N ILE A 148 17.64 5.99 2.85
CA ILE A 148 19.00 6.47 3.13
C ILE A 148 19.54 5.64 4.31
N LYS A 149 20.68 5.01 4.11
CA LYS A 149 21.33 4.11 5.08
C LYS A 149 22.70 4.66 5.50
N PRO A 150 23.23 4.21 6.65
CA PRO A 150 24.58 4.56 7.06
C PRO A 150 25.61 4.31 5.94
N GLY A 151 26.58 5.21 5.81
CA GLY A 151 27.64 5.15 4.81
C GLY A 151 27.22 5.39 3.36
N MET A 152 25.95 5.72 3.09
CA MET A 152 25.43 5.85 1.72
C MET A 152 25.76 7.23 1.13
N GLN A 153 26.27 7.24 -0.12
CA GLN A 153 26.35 8.44 -0.93
C GLN A 153 25.02 8.66 -1.66
N VAL A 154 24.39 9.81 -1.42
CA VAL A 154 23.08 10.18 -1.99
C VAL A 154 23.25 11.40 -2.87
N ALA A 155 22.99 11.24 -4.17
CA ALA A 155 23.03 12.37 -5.09
C ALA A 155 21.70 13.13 -5.08
N VAL A 156 21.77 14.47 -5.05
CA VAL A 156 20.58 15.34 -5.02
C VAL A 156 20.65 16.30 -6.18
N LEU A 157 19.55 16.37 -6.95
CA LEU A 157 19.34 17.32 -8.02
C LEU A 157 18.01 18.07 -7.80
N GLY A 158 18.08 19.39 -7.78
CA GLY A 158 16.94 20.24 -7.42
C GLY A 158 16.70 20.34 -5.92
N GLY A 159 15.61 21.01 -5.55
CA GLY A 159 15.22 21.23 -4.16
C GLY A 159 13.98 22.14 -4.08
N PHE A 160 13.46 22.32 -2.88
CA PHE A 160 12.41 23.29 -2.54
C PHE A 160 12.70 23.89 -1.17
N ASP A 161 12.01 24.97 -0.82
CA ASP A 161 12.25 25.66 0.44
C ASP A 161 11.97 24.73 1.63
N GLY A 162 12.98 24.54 2.50
CA GLY A 162 12.95 23.60 3.62
C GLY A 162 13.30 22.14 3.26
N PHE A 163 13.71 21.85 2.00
CA PHE A 163 14.09 20.46 1.63
C PHE A 163 15.38 20.02 2.31
N GLU A 164 16.36 20.91 2.42
CA GLU A 164 17.64 20.61 3.04
C GLU A 164 17.47 20.27 4.53
N GLU A 165 16.60 20.97 5.23
CA GLU A 165 16.25 20.71 6.62
C GLU A 165 15.57 19.34 6.80
N LEU A 166 14.73 18.94 5.84
CA LEU A 166 14.04 17.63 5.86
C LEU A 166 15.00 16.45 5.76
N ILE A 167 16.18 16.66 5.16
CA ILE A 167 17.18 15.60 4.93
C ILE A 167 18.51 15.88 5.67
N ALA A 168 18.52 16.81 6.63
CA ALA A 168 19.71 17.21 7.35
C ALA A 168 20.28 16.13 8.27
N ASP A 169 19.42 15.39 8.99
CA ASP A 169 19.81 14.41 10.00
C ASP A 169 20.22 13.07 9.37
N LEU A 170 21.24 13.09 8.54
CA LEU A 170 21.73 11.89 7.84
C LEU A 170 22.21 10.80 8.82
N PRO A 171 21.98 9.52 8.49
CA PRO A 171 22.61 8.42 9.21
C PRO A 171 24.14 8.50 9.18
N GLU A 172 24.78 7.88 10.18
CA GLU A 172 26.24 7.90 10.33
C GLU A 172 26.97 7.54 9.03
N GLY A 173 27.92 8.37 8.63
CA GLY A 173 28.73 8.20 7.41
C GLY A 173 27.96 8.39 6.08
N ALA A 174 26.67 8.69 6.11
CA ALA A 174 25.95 9.05 4.89
C ALA A 174 26.26 10.50 4.49
N ALA A 175 26.32 10.76 3.19
CA ALA A 175 26.63 12.10 2.68
C ALA A 175 25.78 12.43 1.44
N LEU A 176 25.44 13.72 1.32
CA LEU A 176 24.80 14.28 0.13
C LEU A 176 25.85 14.76 -0.86
N THR A 177 25.59 14.56 -2.13
CA THR A 177 26.46 15.03 -3.22
C THR A 177 25.63 15.56 -4.38
N LYS A 178 26.18 16.49 -5.14
CA LYS A 178 25.60 16.93 -6.44
C LYS A 178 26.19 16.13 -7.61
N LYS A 179 27.23 15.30 -7.35
CA LYS A 179 27.90 14.51 -8.38
C LYS A 179 27.27 13.10 -8.43
N PHE A 180 26.97 12.66 -9.63
CA PHE A 180 26.52 11.30 -9.91
C PHE A 180 27.73 10.47 -10.37
N GLY A 181 27.93 9.30 -9.77
CA GLY A 181 29.09 8.43 -10.04
C GLY A 181 28.77 6.99 -9.62
N ALA A 182 29.78 6.13 -9.79
CA ALA A 182 29.62 4.69 -9.52
C ALA A 182 29.31 4.35 -8.05
N GLU A 183 29.71 5.22 -7.12
CA GLU A 183 29.46 5.10 -5.68
C GLU A 183 28.03 5.51 -5.26
N VAL A 184 27.31 6.26 -6.11
CA VAL A 184 25.95 6.73 -5.81
C VAL A 184 24.95 5.59 -6.02
N ARG A 185 24.29 5.17 -4.94
CA ARG A 185 23.25 4.13 -4.96
C ARG A 185 21.85 4.67 -4.88
N LEU A 186 21.71 5.96 -4.55
CA LEU A 186 20.42 6.63 -4.43
C LEU A 186 20.50 8.04 -5.01
N GLY A 187 19.61 8.36 -5.96
CA GLY A 187 19.38 9.69 -6.47
C GLY A 187 18.09 10.29 -5.91
N LEU A 188 18.10 11.59 -5.60
CA LEU A 188 16.90 12.38 -5.28
C LEU A 188 16.77 13.47 -6.33
N TYR A 189 15.73 13.40 -7.14
CA TYR A 189 15.40 14.39 -8.18
C TYR A 189 14.18 15.16 -7.75
N VAL A 190 14.34 16.43 -7.40
CA VAL A 190 13.23 17.31 -7.04
C VAL A 190 12.82 18.10 -8.28
N VAL A 191 11.59 17.91 -8.74
CA VAL A 191 11.06 18.46 -9.99
C VAL A 191 9.80 19.27 -9.77
N ARG A 192 9.62 20.39 -10.51
CA ARG A 192 8.49 21.30 -10.39
C ARG A 192 7.72 21.48 -11.70
N SER A 193 8.33 21.05 -12.81
CA SER A 193 7.77 21.20 -14.16
C SER A 193 7.94 19.93 -14.97
N GLU A 194 7.14 19.77 -16.03
CA GLU A 194 7.27 18.66 -16.99
C GLU A 194 8.65 18.59 -17.62
N ARG A 195 9.25 19.75 -17.87
CA ARG A 195 10.62 19.81 -18.41
C ARG A 195 11.63 19.25 -17.41
N GLU A 196 11.58 19.69 -16.14
CA GLU A 196 12.46 19.15 -15.09
C GLU A 196 12.24 17.66 -14.88
N LEU A 197 10.99 17.18 -15.03
CA LEU A 197 10.65 15.79 -14.95
C LEU A 197 11.30 14.97 -16.08
N ALA A 198 11.22 15.46 -17.32
CA ALA A 198 11.88 14.81 -18.46
C ALA A 198 13.41 14.80 -18.30
N ASP A 199 14.00 15.96 -17.94
CA ASP A 199 15.42 16.10 -17.70
C ASP A 199 15.91 15.14 -16.58
N ALA A 200 15.11 14.92 -15.53
CA ALA A 200 15.44 14.00 -14.44
C ALA A 200 15.54 12.54 -14.92
N TYR A 201 14.63 12.08 -15.77
CA TYR A 201 14.69 10.72 -16.32
C TYR A 201 15.84 10.54 -17.30
N GLU A 202 16.08 11.52 -18.18
CA GLU A 202 17.22 11.50 -19.09
C GLU A 202 18.55 11.45 -18.32
N HIS A 203 18.68 12.30 -17.31
CA HIS A 203 19.86 12.32 -16.43
C HIS A 203 20.01 11.00 -15.68
N ALA A 204 18.94 10.44 -15.12
CA ALA A 204 18.98 9.15 -14.45
C ALA A 204 19.40 8.01 -15.40
N ALA A 205 18.90 8.03 -16.63
CA ALA A 205 19.29 7.05 -17.64
C ALA A 205 20.77 7.10 -18.01
N GLY A 206 21.35 8.30 -18.07
CA GLY A 206 22.75 8.50 -18.48
C GLY A 206 23.77 8.45 -17.34
N ARG A 207 23.39 8.74 -16.09
CA ARG A 207 24.33 9.00 -14.99
C ARG A 207 24.19 8.08 -13.79
N LEU A 208 23.05 7.43 -13.57
CA LEU A 208 22.90 6.50 -12.46
C LEU A 208 23.61 5.18 -12.72
N ALA A 209 24.37 4.73 -11.73
CA ALA A 209 25.05 3.44 -11.76
C ALA A 209 24.05 2.28 -11.89
N GLU A 210 24.51 1.17 -12.44
CA GLU A 210 23.71 -0.06 -12.49
C GLU A 210 23.34 -0.53 -11.06
N GLY A 211 22.09 -0.94 -10.87
CA GLY A 211 21.56 -1.33 -9.57
C GLY A 211 21.24 -0.18 -8.61
N ALA A 212 21.54 1.08 -8.99
CA ALA A 212 21.09 2.24 -8.23
C ALA A 212 19.61 2.47 -8.41
N SER A 213 18.99 3.13 -7.42
CA SER A 213 17.62 3.59 -7.45
C SER A 213 17.54 5.11 -7.31
N PHE A 214 16.41 5.68 -7.67
CA PHE A 214 16.21 7.12 -7.49
C PHE A 214 14.76 7.45 -7.15
N TRP A 215 14.57 8.58 -6.51
CA TRP A 215 13.29 9.20 -6.27
C TRP A 215 13.08 10.36 -7.23
N VAL A 216 11.90 10.44 -7.80
CA VAL A 216 11.36 11.67 -8.37
C VAL A 216 10.43 12.27 -7.32
N ILE A 217 10.80 13.44 -6.82
CA ILE A 217 10.07 14.18 -5.78
C ILE A 217 9.36 15.34 -6.45
N TYR A 218 8.03 15.39 -6.32
CA TYR A 218 7.16 16.30 -7.08
C TYR A 218 6.07 16.89 -6.19
N PRO A 219 5.50 18.07 -6.56
CA PRO A 219 4.43 18.70 -5.82
C PRO A 219 3.14 17.87 -5.86
N LYS A 220 2.46 17.72 -4.71
CA LYS A 220 1.14 17.09 -4.65
C LYS A 220 0.10 17.95 -5.32
N GLN A 221 -0.77 17.35 -6.12
CA GLN A 221 -1.95 18.03 -6.61
C GLN A 221 -2.90 18.38 -5.45
N ARG A 222 -3.23 19.64 -5.32
CA ARG A 222 -4.24 20.15 -4.38
C ARG A 222 -5.23 21.03 -5.12
N LYS A 223 -6.46 21.13 -4.61
CA LYS A 223 -7.46 22.06 -5.11
C LYS A 223 -6.86 23.48 -5.09
N GLY A 224 -6.63 24.09 -6.28
CA GLY A 224 -6.00 25.39 -6.42
C GLY A 224 -4.49 25.44 -6.67
N ALA A 225 -3.76 24.32 -6.57
CA ALA A 225 -2.35 24.27 -6.96
C ALA A 225 -2.23 24.06 -8.48
N ARG A 226 -1.47 24.95 -9.15
CA ARG A 226 -1.17 24.82 -10.59
C ARG A 226 0.09 23.95 -10.76
N THR A 227 -0.08 22.63 -10.66
CA THR A 227 0.94 21.70 -11.14
C THR A 227 0.53 21.25 -12.52
N SER A 228 1.42 21.32 -13.50
CA SER A 228 1.17 20.89 -14.88
C SER A 228 1.15 19.38 -15.05
N PHE A 229 1.56 18.61 -14.05
CA PHE A 229 1.63 17.14 -14.07
C PHE A 229 1.26 16.54 -12.69
N ASN A 230 0.94 15.25 -12.67
CA ASN A 230 0.51 14.49 -11.51
C ASN A 230 1.31 13.19 -11.33
N GLU A 231 0.97 12.37 -10.33
CA GLU A 231 1.65 11.10 -10.06
C GLU A 231 1.60 10.12 -11.24
N ASN A 232 0.48 10.09 -11.99
CA ASN A 232 0.36 9.19 -13.15
C ASN A 232 1.31 9.65 -14.26
N ASP A 233 1.41 10.94 -14.51
CA ASP A 233 2.35 11.49 -15.52
C ASP A 233 3.80 11.16 -15.14
N VAL A 234 4.15 11.27 -13.86
CA VAL A 234 5.47 10.86 -13.33
C VAL A 234 5.71 9.37 -13.60
N ARG A 235 4.73 8.52 -13.33
CA ARG A 235 4.83 7.07 -13.53
C ARG A 235 4.94 6.70 -15.00
N GLU A 236 4.07 7.24 -15.84
CA GLU A 236 4.02 6.95 -17.29
C GLU A 236 5.34 7.34 -17.98
N LEU A 237 5.86 8.53 -17.69
CA LEU A 237 7.13 8.96 -18.27
C LEU A 237 8.30 8.09 -17.76
N GLY A 238 8.29 7.68 -16.50
CA GLY A 238 9.29 6.76 -15.94
C GLY A 238 9.29 5.40 -16.62
N LEU A 239 8.10 4.83 -16.85
CA LEU A 239 7.94 3.56 -17.57
C LEU A 239 8.40 3.67 -19.04
N ALA A 240 8.05 4.77 -19.72
CA ALA A 240 8.48 5.06 -21.07
C ALA A 240 10.00 5.24 -21.18
N SER A 241 10.65 5.77 -20.12
CA SER A 241 12.10 5.96 -20.01
C SER A 241 12.86 4.69 -19.61
N GLY A 242 12.20 3.52 -19.49
CA GLY A 242 12.83 2.23 -19.19
C GLY A 242 13.03 1.95 -17.69
N PHE A 243 12.35 2.67 -16.84
CA PHE A 243 12.35 2.45 -15.39
C PHE A 243 11.07 1.74 -14.93
N VAL A 244 11.07 1.26 -13.70
CA VAL A 244 9.89 0.73 -13.00
C VAL A 244 9.81 1.38 -11.63
N ASP A 245 8.62 1.83 -11.28
CA ASP A 245 8.32 2.34 -9.95
C ASP A 245 7.97 1.19 -9.00
N TYR A 246 8.31 1.32 -7.73
CA TYR A 246 8.04 0.30 -6.74
C TYR A 246 7.73 0.83 -5.33
N LYS A 247 7.82 2.14 -5.12
CA LYS A 247 7.51 2.73 -3.82
C LYS A 247 7.07 4.17 -3.96
N VAL A 248 6.01 4.53 -3.24
CA VAL A 248 5.53 5.90 -3.08
C VAL A 248 5.79 6.36 -1.66
N CYS A 249 6.12 7.63 -1.44
CA CYS A 249 6.17 8.19 -0.11
C CYS A 249 5.75 9.66 -0.08
N SER A 250 5.11 10.08 1.00
CA SER A 250 4.92 11.50 1.31
C SER A 250 6.24 12.05 1.84
N VAL A 251 6.82 13.04 1.14
CA VAL A 251 8.07 13.72 1.53
C VAL A 251 7.76 14.85 2.52
N SER A 252 6.73 15.63 2.23
CA SER A 252 6.22 16.66 3.13
C SER A 252 4.69 16.78 2.98
N ALA A 253 4.10 17.77 3.65
CA ALA A 253 2.69 18.09 3.45
C ALA A 253 2.36 18.38 1.97
N GLU A 254 3.29 18.97 1.23
CA GLU A 254 3.09 19.47 -0.14
C GLU A 254 3.80 18.64 -1.21
N TRP A 255 4.74 17.79 -0.82
CA TRP A 255 5.58 17.03 -1.73
C TRP A 255 5.38 15.53 -1.58
N SER A 256 5.35 14.83 -2.70
CA SER A 256 5.31 13.37 -2.81
C SER A 256 6.56 12.88 -3.54
N GLY A 257 6.89 11.61 -3.37
CA GLY A 257 7.99 10.99 -4.09
C GLY A 257 7.60 9.63 -4.63
N LEU A 258 8.06 9.32 -5.83
CA LEU A 258 7.93 8.03 -6.48
C LEU A 258 9.33 7.46 -6.73
N LYS A 259 9.58 6.22 -6.27
CA LYS A 259 10.90 5.58 -6.35
C LYS A 259 10.98 4.65 -7.55
N PHE A 260 12.06 4.79 -8.30
CA PHE A 260 12.33 4.04 -9.51
C PHE A 260 13.62 3.24 -9.45
N SER A 261 13.66 2.17 -10.23
CA SER A 261 14.87 1.44 -10.60
C SER A 261 14.85 1.11 -12.09
N ARG A 262 16.02 0.79 -12.68
CA ARG A 262 16.04 0.28 -14.05
C ARG A 262 15.26 -1.04 -14.14
N ARG A 263 14.52 -1.20 -15.23
CA ARG A 263 13.86 -2.48 -15.54
C ARG A 263 14.95 -3.55 -15.72
N ARG A 264 14.86 -4.63 -14.97
CA ARG A 264 15.70 -5.81 -15.23
C ARG A 264 15.26 -6.43 -16.57
N ARG A 265 16.22 -6.63 -17.45
CA ARG A 265 16.00 -7.38 -18.69
C ARG A 265 15.85 -8.86 -18.41
#